data_564188b23f91eabf50c9fa5f61cc91d3
#
_entry.id   564188b23f91eabf50c9fa5f61cc91d3
#
_cell.length_a   1.000
_cell.length_b   1.000
_cell.length_c   1.000
_cell.angle_alpha   90.00
_cell.angle_beta   90.00
_cell.angle_gamma   90.00
#
_symmetry.space_group_name_H-M   'P 1'
#
loop_
_entity.id
_entity.type
_entity.pdbx_description
1 polymer ?
#
loop_
_entity_poly.entity_id
_entity_poly.type
_entity_poly.pdbx_seq_one_letter_code
_entity_poly.pdbx_strand_id
1 'polypeptide(L)'
;MHGDATLRPVWHTFRVDASFDKQQGITGIGLILRATNKAGRDGAVVARFSESYIGLPIQAGEQFAVLRALEIAFERGYRLLRVRSDYNKMRIVLKDDYQAGVVQEEPNLRGVILRLARKFDQIKFAWIPRRRNQEAHSLARKALVQSTPVVREDVERCFESDSISKKS
;
A
#
# COMPACT_ATOMS: atom_id res chain seq x y z
N MET A 1 10.51 -11.07 33.59
CA MET A 1 10.32 -9.88 32.99
C MET A 1 8.96 -9.63 32.47
N HIS A 2 8.56 -8.63 32.79
CA HIS A 2 7.16 -8.39 32.74
C HIS A 2 6.70 -7.40 31.70
N GLY A 3 7.63 -6.78 30.99
CA GLY A 3 7.36 -5.88 29.92
C GLY A 3 6.60 -6.52 28.75
N ASP A 4 6.90 -7.78 28.49
CA ASP A 4 6.31 -8.50 27.36
C ASP A 4 4.82 -8.71 27.51
N ALA A 5 4.33 -8.86 28.72
CA ALA A 5 2.90 -9.03 28.96
C ALA A 5 2.11 -7.77 28.61
N THR A 6 2.74 -6.59 28.64
CA THR A 6 2.09 -5.31 28.31
C THR A 6 2.30 -4.91 26.86
N LEU A 7 3.21 -5.59 26.13
CA LEU A 7 3.58 -5.24 24.77
C LEU A 7 2.84 -6.12 23.76
N ARG A 8 1.53 -6.28 23.94
CA ARG A 8 0.72 -7.01 22.97
C ARG A 8 0.74 -6.26 21.64
N PRO A 9 0.93 -6.98 20.52
CA PRO A 9 0.86 -6.32 19.20
C PRO A 9 -0.49 -5.64 19.03
N VAL A 10 -0.44 -4.45 18.49
CA VAL A 10 -1.63 -3.63 18.24
C VAL A 10 -1.86 -3.61 16.74
N TRP A 11 -3.12 -3.75 16.35
CA TRP A 11 -3.51 -3.59 14.95
C TRP A 11 -3.43 -2.13 14.55
N HIS A 12 -2.86 -1.90 13.37
CA HIS A 12 -2.88 -0.60 12.71
C HIS A 12 -3.56 -0.75 11.35
N THR A 13 -4.22 0.30 10.90
CA THR A 13 -4.93 0.30 9.62
C THR A 13 -4.42 1.41 8.75
N PHE A 14 -4.06 1.06 7.52
CA PHE A 14 -3.85 2.04 6.45
C PHE A 14 -5.05 2.04 5.52
N ARG A 15 -5.52 3.24 5.18
CA ARG A 15 -6.37 3.45 4.01
C ARG A 15 -5.51 4.11 2.97
N VAL A 16 -5.55 3.62 1.75
CA VAL A 16 -4.65 4.05 0.69
C VAL A 16 -5.42 4.35 -0.58
N ASP A 17 -4.89 5.27 -1.38
CA ASP A 17 -5.44 5.60 -2.69
C ASP A 17 -4.34 6.16 -3.58
N ALA A 18 -4.62 6.20 -4.88
CA ALA A 18 -3.71 6.75 -5.87
C ALA A 18 -4.46 7.71 -6.79
N SER A 19 -3.74 8.69 -7.31
CA SER A 19 -4.25 9.65 -8.27
C SER A 19 -3.19 9.90 -9.32
N PHE A 20 -3.57 10.38 -10.51
CA PHE A 20 -2.65 10.48 -11.64
C PHE A 20 -2.74 11.85 -12.29
N ASP A 21 -1.59 12.37 -12.66
CA ASP A 21 -1.47 13.47 -13.61
C ASP A 21 -0.90 12.88 -14.91
N LYS A 22 -1.79 12.64 -15.87
CA LYS A 22 -1.40 12.00 -17.14
C LYS A 22 -0.48 12.88 -17.97
N GLN A 23 -0.61 14.19 -17.88
CA GLN A 23 0.21 15.11 -18.67
C GLN A 23 1.65 15.12 -18.21
N GLN A 24 1.86 15.06 -16.90
CA GLN A 24 3.22 15.07 -16.34
C GLN A 24 3.77 13.69 -16.04
N GLY A 25 2.96 12.66 -16.16
CA GLY A 25 3.39 11.29 -15.83
C GLY A 25 3.65 11.08 -14.35
N ILE A 26 2.89 11.76 -13.49
CA ILE A 26 3.06 11.71 -12.05
C ILE A 26 1.94 10.90 -11.41
N THR A 27 2.33 10.01 -10.50
CA THR A 27 1.40 9.27 -9.63
C THR A 27 1.47 9.86 -8.22
N GLY A 28 0.32 10.29 -7.70
CA GLY A 28 0.21 10.68 -6.31
C GLY A 28 -0.38 9.55 -5.49
N ILE A 29 0.14 9.31 -4.30
CA ILE A 29 -0.44 8.36 -3.37
C ILE A 29 -0.78 9.06 -2.08
N GLY A 30 -1.89 8.63 -1.49
CA GLY A 30 -2.35 9.10 -0.21
C GLY A 30 -2.53 7.93 0.73
N LEU A 31 -2.04 8.09 1.95
CA LEU A 31 -2.12 7.05 2.97
C LEU A 31 -2.52 7.69 4.29
N ILE A 32 -3.47 7.08 4.97
CA ILE A 32 -3.85 7.51 6.31
C ILE A 32 -3.73 6.33 7.26
N LEU A 33 -2.95 6.54 8.32
CA LEU A 33 -2.62 5.51 9.30
C LEU A 33 -3.40 5.77 10.58
N ARG A 34 -4.08 4.73 11.07
CA ARG A 34 -4.82 4.77 12.32
C ARG A 34 -4.44 3.59 13.21
N ALA A 35 -4.44 3.81 14.51
CA ALA A 35 -4.32 2.72 15.47
C ALA A 35 -5.71 2.12 15.73
N THR A 36 -5.77 0.84 16.02
CA THR A 36 -7.02 0.20 16.44
C THR A 36 -7.28 0.54 17.90
N ASN A 37 -8.49 0.98 18.21
CA ASN A 37 -8.86 1.30 19.58
C ASN A 37 -9.23 0.03 20.38
N LYS A 38 -9.54 0.22 21.66
CA LYS A 38 -9.88 -0.90 22.56
C LYS A 38 -11.09 -1.70 22.11
N ALA A 39 -11.99 -1.09 21.33
CA ALA A 39 -13.18 -1.76 20.79
C ALA A 39 -12.89 -2.52 19.48
N GLY A 40 -11.65 -2.56 19.01
CA GLY A 40 -11.28 -3.21 17.76
C GLY A 40 -11.60 -2.41 16.51
N ARG A 41 -11.92 -1.12 16.65
CA ARG A 41 -12.25 -0.23 15.54
C ARG A 41 -11.08 0.71 15.25
N ASP A 42 -11.10 1.31 14.06
CA ASP A 42 -10.14 2.33 13.72
C ASP A 42 -10.23 3.48 14.73
N GLY A 43 -9.11 3.79 15.34
CA GLY A 43 -9.01 4.85 16.34
C GLY A 43 -8.47 6.13 15.76
N ALA A 44 -7.69 6.84 16.56
CA ALA A 44 -7.14 8.13 16.17
C ALA A 44 -6.16 8.01 14.99
N VAL A 45 -6.06 9.08 14.22
CA VAL A 45 -5.06 9.18 13.16
C VAL A 45 -3.68 9.27 13.77
N VAL A 46 -2.79 8.39 13.34
CA VAL A 46 -1.38 8.37 13.75
C VAL A 46 -0.56 9.23 12.79
N ALA A 47 -0.81 9.11 11.49
CA ALA A 47 -0.06 9.85 10.48
C ALA A 47 -0.82 9.90 9.16
N ARG A 48 -0.51 10.93 8.38
CA ARG A 48 -1.02 11.10 7.01
C ARG A 48 0.18 11.26 6.09
N PHE A 49 0.10 10.65 4.90
CA PHE A 49 1.16 10.69 3.91
C PHE A 49 0.62 11.12 2.57
N SER A 50 1.31 12.04 1.92
CA SER A 50 1.07 12.43 0.54
C SER A 50 2.41 12.37 -0.17
N GLU A 51 2.56 11.44 -1.10
CA GLU A 51 3.82 11.20 -1.81
C GLU A 51 3.55 11.14 -3.30
N SER A 52 4.49 11.64 -4.10
CA SER A 52 4.36 11.58 -5.55
C SER A 52 5.56 10.91 -6.18
N TYR A 53 5.31 10.25 -7.30
CA TYR A 53 6.30 9.43 -8.01
C TYR A 53 6.16 9.66 -9.51
N ILE A 54 7.29 9.60 -10.21
CA ILE A 54 7.32 9.76 -11.65
C ILE A 54 7.86 8.46 -12.27
N GLY A 55 7.35 8.12 -13.45
CA GLY A 55 7.83 6.95 -14.18
C GLY A 55 7.05 5.67 -13.94
N LEU A 56 6.04 5.69 -13.08
CA LEU A 56 5.21 4.51 -12.83
C LEU A 56 4.09 4.41 -13.87
N PRO A 57 3.79 3.20 -14.37
CA PRO A 57 2.60 3.02 -15.19
C PRO A 57 1.33 3.38 -14.41
N ILE A 58 0.34 3.94 -15.09
CA ILE A 58 -0.92 4.38 -14.45
C ILE A 58 -1.57 3.21 -13.69
N GLN A 59 -1.60 2.03 -14.31
CA GLN A 59 -2.23 0.85 -13.72
C GLN A 59 -1.50 0.31 -12.49
N ALA A 60 -0.28 0.78 -12.23
CA ALA A 60 0.49 0.36 -11.06
C ALA A 60 0.21 1.17 -9.80
N GLY A 61 -0.38 2.35 -9.94
CA GLY A 61 -0.49 3.30 -8.84
C GLY A 61 -1.23 2.77 -7.62
N GLU A 62 -2.35 2.09 -7.83
CA GLU A 62 -3.13 1.54 -6.72
C GLU A 62 -2.36 0.46 -5.95
N GLN A 63 -1.69 -0.43 -6.68
CA GLN A 63 -0.85 -1.45 -6.04
C GLN A 63 0.35 -0.81 -5.36
N PHE A 64 0.94 0.21 -5.97
CA PHE A 64 2.08 0.89 -5.38
C PHE A 64 1.70 1.58 -4.05
N ALA A 65 0.50 2.16 -3.97
CA ALA A 65 0.02 2.72 -2.71
C ALA A 65 -0.05 1.66 -1.61
N VAL A 66 -0.49 0.45 -1.95
CA VAL A 66 -0.48 -0.67 -1.01
C VAL A 66 0.95 -1.01 -0.58
N LEU A 67 1.88 -1.10 -1.53
CA LEU A 67 3.28 -1.39 -1.21
C LEU A 67 3.86 -0.36 -0.23
N ARG A 68 3.59 0.92 -0.46
CA ARG A 68 4.09 1.97 0.44
C ARG A 68 3.54 1.83 1.85
N ALA A 69 2.28 1.48 1.98
CA ALA A 69 1.69 1.22 3.30
C ALA A 69 2.44 0.10 4.03
N LEU A 70 2.74 -0.99 3.33
CA LEU A 70 3.50 -2.09 3.92
C LEU A 70 4.93 -1.68 4.28
N GLU A 71 5.58 -0.93 3.42
CA GLU A 71 6.94 -0.44 3.68
C GLU A 71 6.99 0.43 4.93
N ILE A 72 6.09 1.37 5.04
CA ILE A 72 6.02 2.27 6.20
C ILE A 72 5.70 1.49 7.47
N ALA A 73 4.73 0.59 7.41
CA ALA A 73 4.36 -0.24 8.55
C ALA A 73 5.50 -1.13 9.01
N PHE A 74 6.23 -1.74 8.08
CA PHE A 74 7.36 -2.59 8.39
C PHE A 74 8.49 -1.79 9.05
N GLU A 75 8.80 -0.60 8.53
CA GLU A 75 9.81 0.29 9.11
C GLU A 75 9.45 0.73 10.53
N ARG A 76 8.17 0.89 10.81
CA ARG A 76 7.68 1.25 12.15
C ARG A 76 7.65 0.07 13.12
N GLY A 77 7.94 -1.15 12.64
CA GLY A 77 7.91 -2.34 13.48
C GLY A 77 6.52 -2.89 13.76
N TYR A 78 5.54 -2.49 12.97
CA TYR A 78 4.19 -3.02 13.14
C TYR A 78 4.13 -4.50 12.74
N ARG A 79 3.42 -5.30 13.50
CA ARG A 79 3.33 -6.74 13.29
C ARG A 79 1.95 -7.16 12.80
N LEU A 80 0.93 -6.38 13.11
CA LEU A 80 -0.46 -6.64 12.74
C LEU A 80 -0.96 -5.46 11.92
N LEU A 81 -1.35 -5.71 10.67
CA LEU A 81 -1.68 -4.63 9.74
C LEU A 81 -2.95 -4.92 8.96
N ARG A 82 -3.78 -3.90 8.81
CA ARG A 82 -4.89 -3.88 7.86
C ARG A 82 -4.61 -2.86 6.79
N VAL A 83 -4.84 -3.24 5.53
CA VAL A 83 -4.72 -2.31 4.40
C VAL A 83 -6.05 -2.29 3.68
N ARG A 84 -6.63 -1.12 3.56
CA ARG A 84 -7.93 -0.90 2.92
C ARG A 84 -7.79 0.04 1.75
N SER A 85 -8.45 -0.29 0.65
CA SER A 85 -8.43 0.51 -0.58
C SER A 85 -9.75 0.31 -1.32
N ASP A 86 -10.14 1.29 -2.12
CA ASP A 86 -11.25 1.14 -3.06
C ASP A 86 -10.83 0.55 -4.39
N TYR A 87 -9.58 0.13 -4.50
CA TYR A 87 -9.06 -0.59 -5.66
C TYR A 87 -9.83 -1.90 -5.83
N ASN A 88 -10.46 -2.08 -6.97
CA ASN A 88 -11.39 -3.18 -7.19
C ASN A 88 -10.74 -4.56 -7.17
N LYS A 89 -9.43 -4.65 -7.37
CA LYS A 89 -8.69 -5.93 -7.36
C LYS A 89 -8.08 -6.27 -5.99
N MET A 90 -8.32 -5.46 -4.96
CA MET A 90 -7.81 -5.77 -3.62
C MET A 90 -8.19 -7.17 -3.13
N ARG A 91 -9.45 -7.54 -3.37
CA ARG A 91 -9.98 -8.81 -2.91
C ARG A 91 -9.34 -9.98 -3.63
N ILE A 92 -9.29 -9.92 -4.96
CA ILE A 92 -8.86 -11.04 -5.80
C ILE A 92 -7.33 -11.14 -5.82
N VAL A 93 -6.66 -10.01 -6.08
CA VAL A 93 -5.23 -10.01 -6.35
C VAL A 93 -4.40 -10.11 -5.09
N LEU A 94 -4.82 -9.48 -4.01
CA LEU A 94 -4.02 -9.42 -2.79
C LEU A 94 -4.57 -10.30 -1.67
N LYS A 95 -5.87 -10.20 -1.38
CA LYS A 95 -6.45 -10.96 -0.29
C LYS A 95 -6.41 -12.47 -0.54
N ASP A 96 -6.94 -12.89 -1.70
CA ASP A 96 -7.04 -14.33 -2.00
C ASP A 96 -5.67 -14.94 -2.23
N ASP A 97 -4.79 -14.26 -2.97
CA ASP A 97 -3.43 -14.75 -3.20
C ASP A 97 -2.62 -14.85 -1.91
N TYR A 98 -2.79 -13.89 -1.00
CA TYR A 98 -2.11 -13.93 0.30
C TYR A 98 -2.59 -15.13 1.11
N GLN A 99 -3.90 -15.35 1.19
CA GLN A 99 -4.48 -16.47 1.94
C GLN A 99 -4.13 -17.82 1.33
N ALA A 100 -4.03 -17.89 0.01
CA ALA A 100 -3.65 -19.11 -0.70
C ALA A 100 -2.15 -19.42 -0.63
N GLY A 101 -1.34 -18.52 -0.09
CA GLY A 101 0.09 -18.72 0.01
C GLY A 101 0.82 -18.62 -1.32
N VAL A 102 0.26 -17.89 -2.28
CA VAL A 102 0.88 -17.72 -3.60
C VAL A 102 2.24 -17.04 -3.47
N VAL A 103 3.26 -17.65 -4.12
CA VAL A 103 4.60 -17.09 -4.19
C VAL A 103 4.91 -16.88 -5.68
N GLN A 104 5.30 -15.66 -6.02
CA GLN A 104 5.71 -15.34 -7.38
C GLN A 104 7.21 -15.14 -7.43
N GLU A 105 7.87 -15.89 -8.31
CA GLU A 105 9.32 -15.83 -8.44
C GLU A 105 9.77 -14.67 -9.33
N GLU A 106 8.93 -14.28 -10.28
CA GLU A 106 9.27 -13.17 -11.17
C GLU A 106 9.07 -11.82 -10.50
N PRO A 107 9.94 -10.85 -10.82
CA PRO A 107 9.80 -9.52 -10.24
C PRO A 107 8.57 -8.81 -10.83
N ASN A 108 7.48 -8.81 -10.10
CA ASN A 108 6.33 -7.98 -10.39
C ASN A 108 5.83 -7.35 -9.10
N LEU A 109 5.08 -6.28 -9.22
CA LEU A 109 4.68 -5.49 -8.06
C LEU A 109 3.83 -6.29 -7.08
N ARG A 110 2.91 -7.11 -7.59
CA ARG A 110 2.09 -7.98 -6.73
C ARG A 110 2.96 -8.95 -5.93
N GLY A 111 3.94 -9.55 -6.58
CA GLY A 111 4.88 -10.46 -5.91
C GLY A 111 5.69 -9.76 -4.81
N VAL A 112 6.13 -8.54 -5.08
CA VAL A 112 6.85 -7.74 -4.08
C VAL A 112 5.95 -7.47 -2.87
N ILE A 113 4.70 -7.09 -3.10
CA ILE A 113 3.73 -6.84 -2.03
C ILE A 113 3.51 -8.11 -1.20
N LEU A 114 3.28 -9.24 -1.86
CA LEU A 114 2.99 -10.49 -1.16
C LEU A 114 4.19 -10.99 -0.33
N ARG A 115 5.40 -10.83 -0.85
CA ARG A 115 6.61 -11.19 -0.09
C ARG A 115 6.77 -10.32 1.16
N LEU A 116 6.56 -9.02 1.03
CA LEU A 116 6.63 -8.13 2.18
C LEU A 116 5.50 -8.42 3.18
N ALA A 117 4.30 -8.70 2.68
CA ALA A 117 3.15 -9.04 3.53
C ALA A 117 3.44 -10.23 4.44
N ARG A 118 4.21 -11.20 3.97
CA ARG A 118 4.53 -12.41 4.75
C ARG A 118 5.51 -12.16 5.88
N LYS A 119 6.11 -10.97 5.94
CA LYS A 119 6.98 -10.59 7.05
C LYS A 119 6.21 -10.07 8.26
N PHE A 120 4.93 -9.79 8.09
CA PHE A 120 4.05 -9.42 9.21
C PHE A 120 3.53 -10.67 9.90
N ASP A 121 3.20 -10.55 11.18
CA ASP A 121 2.58 -11.67 11.90
C ASP A 121 1.20 -11.97 11.33
N GLN A 122 0.41 -10.93 11.08
CA GLN A 122 -0.85 -11.02 10.36
C GLN A 122 -1.06 -9.76 9.54
N ILE A 123 -1.60 -9.94 8.35
CA ILE A 123 -2.01 -8.81 7.50
C ILE A 123 -3.36 -9.14 6.88
N LYS A 124 -4.21 -8.13 6.77
CA LYS A 124 -5.53 -8.25 6.15
C LYS A 124 -5.68 -7.20 5.08
N PHE A 125 -5.99 -7.65 3.87
CA PHE A 125 -6.31 -6.76 2.76
C PHE A 125 -7.83 -6.71 2.60
N ALA A 126 -8.39 -5.52 2.45
CA ALA A 126 -9.83 -5.35 2.32
C ALA A 126 -10.18 -4.25 1.33
N TRP A 127 -11.24 -4.49 0.58
CA TRP A 127 -11.84 -3.48 -0.26
C TRP A 127 -12.83 -2.67 0.56
N ILE A 128 -12.84 -1.35 0.35
CA ILE A 128 -13.84 -0.45 0.91
C ILE A 128 -14.44 0.39 -0.21
N PRO A 129 -15.70 0.82 -0.07
CA PRO A 129 -16.29 1.67 -1.09
C PRO A 129 -15.60 3.03 -1.14
N ARG A 130 -15.58 3.63 -2.33
CA ARG A 130 -14.91 4.90 -2.58
C ARG A 130 -15.35 6.00 -1.60
N ARG A 131 -16.63 6.02 -1.23
CA ARG A 131 -17.14 7.02 -0.29
C ARG A 131 -16.48 6.95 1.10
N ARG A 132 -15.89 5.80 1.44
CA ARG A 132 -15.18 5.62 2.71
C ARG A 132 -13.68 5.85 2.60
N ASN A 133 -13.21 6.18 1.40
CA ASN A 133 -11.77 6.36 1.16
C ASN A 133 -11.43 7.79 0.75
N GLN A 134 -12.26 8.76 1.10
CA GLN A 134 -12.10 10.13 0.65
C GLN A 134 -10.87 10.83 1.24
N GLU A 135 -10.49 10.53 2.47
CA GLU A 135 -9.30 11.11 3.05
C GLU A 135 -8.04 10.67 2.28
N ALA A 136 -7.90 9.39 2.01
CA ALA A 136 -6.76 8.88 1.23
C ALA A 136 -6.77 9.47 -0.17
N HIS A 137 -7.95 9.58 -0.79
CA HIS A 137 -8.09 10.18 -2.12
C HIS A 137 -7.62 11.64 -2.13
N SER A 138 -8.03 12.42 -1.13
CA SER A 138 -7.62 13.82 -1.01
C SER A 138 -6.11 13.95 -0.83
N LEU A 139 -5.51 13.06 -0.04
CA LEU A 139 -4.06 13.04 0.15
C LEU A 139 -3.32 12.68 -1.14
N ALA A 140 -3.86 11.75 -1.92
CA ALA A 140 -3.28 11.37 -3.22
C ALA A 140 -3.31 12.54 -4.20
N ARG A 141 -4.42 13.26 -4.28
CA ARG A 141 -4.55 14.43 -5.14
C ARG A 141 -3.64 15.58 -4.69
N LYS A 142 -3.54 15.78 -3.39
CA LYS A 142 -2.64 16.78 -2.81
C LYS A 142 -1.19 16.51 -3.21
N ALA A 143 -0.80 15.24 -3.24
CA ALA A 143 0.55 14.84 -3.61
C ALA A 143 0.92 15.29 -5.02
N LEU A 144 -0.03 15.29 -5.97
CA LEU A 144 0.22 15.71 -7.34
C LEU A 144 0.62 17.19 -7.44
N VAL A 145 0.21 18.00 -6.47
CA VAL A 145 0.43 19.46 -6.51
C VAL A 145 1.55 19.88 -5.56
N GLN A 146 1.64 19.25 -4.40
CA GLN A 146 2.48 19.74 -3.30
C GLN A 146 3.71 18.91 -3.01
N SER A 147 3.79 17.68 -3.54
CA SER A 147 4.95 16.83 -3.31
C SER A 147 5.92 16.89 -4.48
N THR A 148 7.21 16.78 -4.17
CA THR A 148 8.24 16.66 -5.20
C THR A 148 8.27 15.19 -5.66
N PRO A 149 8.07 14.92 -6.97
CA PRO A 149 8.05 13.54 -7.45
C PRO A 149 9.40 12.84 -7.29
N VAL A 150 9.33 11.57 -6.90
CA VAL A 150 10.49 10.72 -6.68
C VAL A 150 10.48 9.59 -7.71
N VAL A 151 11.66 9.15 -8.14
CA VAL A 151 11.81 7.97 -8.98
C VAL A 151 12.06 6.77 -8.10
N ARG A 152 11.31 5.69 -8.32
CA ARG A 152 11.50 4.42 -7.64
C ARG A 152 11.98 3.39 -8.65
N GLU A 153 13.27 3.33 -8.87
CA GLU A 153 13.88 2.44 -9.86
C GLU A 153 13.58 0.96 -9.57
N ASP A 154 13.53 0.58 -8.30
CA ASP A 154 13.22 -0.78 -7.90
C ASP A 154 11.82 -1.20 -8.33
N VAL A 155 10.87 -0.28 -8.29
CA VAL A 155 9.49 -0.54 -8.73
C VAL A 155 9.39 -0.51 -10.25
N GLU A 156 10.09 0.41 -10.90
CA GLU A 156 10.13 0.47 -12.37
C GLU A 156 10.61 -0.85 -12.96
N ARG A 157 11.58 -1.50 -12.34
CA ARG A 157 12.09 -2.80 -12.80
C ARG A 157 11.02 -3.89 -12.82
N CYS A 158 9.98 -3.74 -12.01
CA CYS A 158 8.86 -4.70 -12.01
C CYS A 158 8.11 -4.70 -13.34
N PHE A 159 8.27 -3.66 -14.15
CA PHE A 159 7.57 -3.51 -15.44
C PHE A 159 8.47 -3.64 -16.65
N GLU A 160 9.79 -3.62 -16.49
CA GLU A 160 10.75 -3.71 -17.58
C GLU A 160 10.72 -5.07 -18.28
N SER A 161 10.55 -6.15 -17.51
CA SER A 161 10.50 -7.51 -18.08
C SER A 161 9.30 -7.69 -18.99
N ASP A 162 8.17 -7.05 -18.69
CA ASP A 162 6.98 -7.12 -19.54
C ASP A 162 7.21 -6.42 -20.87
N SER A 163 7.92 -5.29 -20.87
CA SER A 163 8.27 -4.56 -22.07
C SER A 163 9.21 -5.36 -22.97
N ILE A 164 10.16 -6.09 -22.39
CA ILE A 164 11.10 -6.91 -23.12
C ILE A 164 10.39 -8.12 -23.74
N SER A 165 9.52 -8.77 -23.01
CA SER A 165 8.79 -9.92 -23.53
C SER A 165 7.80 -9.56 -24.64
N LYS A 166 7.29 -8.34 -24.65
CA LYS A 166 6.41 -7.86 -25.71
C LYS A 166 7.14 -7.54 -27.02
N LYS A 167 8.46 -7.34 -26.97
CA LYS A 167 9.27 -7.03 -28.14
C LYS A 167 9.79 -8.29 -28.84
N SER A 168 9.71 -9.39 -28.20
CA SER A 168 10.10 -10.67 -28.77
C SER A 168 8.93 -11.38 -29.45
#